data_ffb109053683cfb2b626b66f0ab807ee
#
_entry.id   ffb109053683cfb2b626b66f0ab807ee
#
_cell.length_a   1.000
_cell.length_b   1.000
_cell.length_c   1.000
_cell.angle_alpha   90.00
_cell.angle_beta   90.00
_cell.angle_gamma   90.00
#
_symmetry.space_group_name_H-M   'P 1'
#
loop_
_entity.id
_entity.type
_entity.pdbx_description
1 polymer ?
#
loop_
_entity_poly.entity_id
_entity_poly.type
_entity_poly.pdbx_seq_one_letter_code
_entity_poly.pdbx_strand_id
1 'polypeptide(L)'
;KLVERNVAGALNANVAFFRGLSTSEAFDLPEDQMLRDVWSREDEIRADTEDWVFGYMTMAYQPISDEKLQSYVDLSGTEAGKALNRAFFAGFEALFEEVSFEIGAAAARFSIGDEL
;
A
#
# COMPACT_ATOMS: atom_id res chain seq x y z
N LYS A 1 -1.13 -1.43 14.98
CA LYS A 1 -2.22 -1.82 14.03
C LYS A 1 -2.24 -0.97 12.75
N LEU A 2 -2.01 0.35 12.83
CA LEU A 2 -2.00 1.23 11.64
C LEU A 2 -0.82 0.87 10.72
N VAL A 3 0.39 0.83 11.25
CA VAL A 3 1.61 0.44 10.52
C VAL A 3 1.42 -0.94 9.86
N GLU A 4 0.97 -1.94 10.61
CA GLU A 4 0.75 -3.29 10.08
C GLU A 4 -0.19 -3.32 8.86
N ARG A 5 -1.27 -2.53 8.91
CA ARG A 5 -2.19 -2.43 7.76
C ARG A 5 -1.56 -1.76 6.55
N ASN A 6 -0.78 -0.71 6.77
CA ASN A 6 -0.08 -0.01 5.68
C ASN A 6 1.02 -0.91 5.09
N VAL A 7 1.76 -1.66 5.91
CA VAL A 7 2.75 -2.65 5.43
C VAL A 7 2.07 -3.73 4.58
N ALA A 8 0.96 -4.31 5.05
CA ALA A 8 0.22 -5.30 4.27
C ALA A 8 -0.27 -4.72 2.94
N GLY A 9 -0.81 -3.50 2.94
CA GLY A 9 -1.22 -2.80 1.72
C GLY A 9 -0.06 -2.56 0.75
N ALA A 10 1.10 -2.16 1.26
CA ALA A 10 2.29 -1.96 0.44
C ALA A 10 2.82 -3.27 -0.17
N LEU A 11 2.81 -4.37 0.60
CA LEU A 11 3.18 -5.69 0.08
C LEU A 11 2.20 -6.15 -1.02
N ASN A 12 0.89 -6.01 -0.81
CA ASN A 12 -0.12 -6.34 -1.80
C ASN A 12 0.02 -5.50 -3.08
N ALA A 13 0.28 -4.21 -2.96
CA ALA A 13 0.52 -3.32 -4.09
C ALA A 13 1.78 -3.73 -4.89
N ASN A 14 2.86 -4.14 -4.21
CA ASN A 14 4.05 -4.67 -4.88
C ASN A 14 3.74 -5.97 -5.65
N VAL A 15 3.00 -6.90 -5.04
CA VAL A 15 2.57 -8.13 -5.73
C VAL A 15 1.72 -7.79 -6.95
N ALA A 16 0.77 -6.87 -6.83
CA ALA A 16 -0.07 -6.43 -7.94
C ALA A 16 0.75 -5.81 -9.07
N PHE A 17 1.76 -4.98 -8.75
CA PHE A 17 2.68 -4.41 -9.73
C PHE A 17 3.43 -5.50 -10.50
N PHE A 18 4.01 -6.49 -9.83
CA PHE A 18 4.70 -7.60 -10.49
C PHE A 18 3.77 -8.46 -11.33
N ARG A 19 2.52 -8.68 -10.89
CA ARG A 19 1.50 -9.34 -11.71
C ARG A 19 1.19 -8.53 -12.97
N GLY A 20 1.14 -7.21 -12.87
CA GLY A 20 1.00 -6.31 -14.01
C GLY A 20 2.19 -6.44 -14.99
N LEU A 21 3.42 -6.45 -14.48
CA LEU A 21 4.63 -6.70 -15.31
C LEU A 21 4.55 -8.04 -16.04
N SER A 22 4.10 -9.09 -15.36
CA SER A 22 4.00 -10.45 -15.90
C SER A 22 2.87 -10.63 -16.93
N THR A 23 2.14 -9.59 -17.28
CA THR A 23 1.24 -9.61 -18.46
C THR A 23 2.01 -9.67 -19.78
N SER A 24 3.31 -9.41 -19.77
CA SER A 24 4.22 -9.55 -20.89
C SER A 24 5.11 -10.78 -20.73
N GLU A 25 5.29 -11.55 -21.78
CA GLU A 25 6.19 -12.72 -21.80
C GLU A 25 7.66 -12.34 -21.47
N ALA A 26 8.06 -11.10 -21.72
CA ALA A 26 9.39 -10.60 -21.39
C ALA A 26 9.66 -10.53 -19.86
N PHE A 27 8.60 -10.50 -19.05
CA PHE A 27 8.67 -10.40 -17.58
C PHE A 27 7.93 -11.55 -16.90
N ASP A 28 7.87 -12.72 -17.54
CA ASP A 28 7.19 -13.90 -16.97
C ASP A 28 7.98 -14.43 -15.77
N LEU A 29 7.60 -13.93 -14.58
CA LEU A 29 8.13 -14.37 -13.30
C LEU A 29 7.19 -15.41 -12.68
N PRO A 30 7.70 -16.58 -12.26
CA PRO A 30 6.90 -17.53 -11.49
C PRO A 30 6.33 -16.87 -10.22
N GLU A 31 5.07 -17.14 -9.92
CA GLU A 31 4.36 -16.47 -8.79
C GLU A 31 5.08 -16.69 -7.46
N ASP A 32 5.63 -17.88 -7.23
CA ASP A 32 6.38 -18.20 -6.02
C ASP A 32 7.70 -17.43 -5.92
N GLN A 33 8.35 -17.10 -7.03
CA GLN A 33 9.53 -16.24 -7.03
C GLN A 33 9.14 -14.79 -6.74
N MET A 34 8.11 -14.29 -7.40
CA MET A 34 7.55 -12.96 -7.17
C MET A 34 7.22 -12.74 -5.69
N LEU A 35 6.51 -13.69 -5.08
CA LEU A 35 6.15 -13.62 -3.66
C LEU A 35 7.40 -13.62 -2.78
N ARG A 36 8.39 -14.47 -3.03
CA ARG A 36 9.66 -14.47 -2.28
C ARG A 36 10.38 -13.13 -2.38
N ASP A 37 10.45 -12.54 -3.57
CA ASP A 37 11.13 -11.27 -3.79
C ASP A 37 10.44 -10.12 -3.06
N VAL A 38 9.11 -10.05 -3.09
CA VAL A 38 8.34 -9.05 -2.35
C VAL A 38 8.51 -9.25 -0.83
N TRP A 39 8.37 -10.49 -0.32
CA TRP A 39 8.51 -10.75 1.10
C TRP A 39 9.93 -10.55 1.62
N SER A 40 10.96 -10.73 0.80
CA SER A 40 12.35 -10.45 1.19
C SER A 40 12.60 -8.98 1.51
N ARG A 41 11.72 -8.09 1.05
CA ARG A 41 11.79 -6.64 1.28
C ARG A 41 10.85 -6.16 2.40
N GLU A 42 10.21 -7.08 3.14
CA GLU A 42 9.25 -6.70 4.19
C GLU A 42 9.86 -5.75 5.23
N ASP A 43 11.09 -6.01 5.69
CA ASP A 43 11.75 -5.18 6.70
C ASP A 43 12.01 -3.75 6.19
N GLU A 44 12.44 -3.59 4.92
CA GLU A 44 12.62 -2.30 4.27
C GLU A 44 11.27 -1.57 4.13
N ILE A 45 10.26 -2.25 3.61
CA ILE A 45 8.91 -1.71 3.43
C ILE A 45 8.32 -1.30 4.80
N ARG A 46 8.58 -2.07 5.85
CA ARG A 46 8.13 -1.75 7.21
C ARG A 46 8.79 -0.48 7.72
N ALA A 47 10.10 -0.35 7.61
CA ALA A 47 10.83 0.82 8.07
C ALA A 47 10.36 2.09 7.34
N ASP A 48 10.27 2.05 6.01
CA ASP A 48 9.78 3.16 5.19
C ASP A 48 8.33 3.53 5.54
N THR A 49 7.49 2.51 5.77
CA THR A 49 6.08 2.71 6.14
C THR A 49 5.97 3.35 7.52
N GLU A 50 6.78 2.94 8.50
CA GLU A 50 6.79 3.55 9.83
C GLU A 50 7.18 5.03 9.75
N ASP A 51 8.27 5.36 9.07
CA ASP A 51 8.75 6.72 8.90
C ASP A 51 7.70 7.59 8.20
N TRP A 52 7.10 7.08 7.13
CA TRP A 52 6.04 7.79 6.40
C TRP A 52 4.79 8.00 7.25
N VAL A 53 4.29 6.98 7.94
CA VAL A 53 3.08 7.08 8.77
C VAL A 53 3.29 8.08 9.90
N PHE A 54 4.41 8.00 10.63
CA PHE A 54 4.69 8.94 11.72
C PHE A 54 4.91 10.35 11.23
N GLY A 55 5.64 10.54 10.14
CA GLY A 55 5.84 11.85 9.52
C GLY A 55 4.53 12.48 9.06
N TYR A 56 3.69 11.71 8.35
CA TYR A 56 2.38 12.16 7.89
C TYR A 56 1.44 12.50 9.06
N MET A 57 1.35 11.63 10.07
CA MET A 57 0.51 11.85 11.25
C MET A 57 0.92 13.11 12.00
N THR A 58 2.23 13.32 12.19
CA THR A 58 2.76 14.50 12.84
C THR A 58 2.36 15.76 12.06
N MET A 59 2.58 15.78 10.76
CA MET A 59 2.21 16.91 9.91
C MET A 59 0.71 17.19 9.88
N ALA A 60 -0.10 16.13 9.76
CA ALA A 60 -1.56 16.24 9.63
C ALA A 60 -2.23 16.71 10.93
N TYR A 61 -1.73 16.26 12.08
CA TYR A 61 -2.36 16.51 13.37
C TYR A 61 -1.73 17.64 14.16
N GLN A 62 -0.53 18.14 13.80
CA GLN A 62 0.14 19.25 14.48
C GLN A 62 -0.76 20.48 14.71
N PRO A 63 -1.62 20.93 13.76
CA PRO A 63 -2.45 22.11 13.97
C PRO A 63 -3.72 21.84 14.80
N ILE A 64 -3.94 20.61 15.25
CA ILE A 64 -5.15 20.20 15.97
C ILE A 64 -4.86 20.21 17.47
N SER A 65 -5.76 20.80 18.27
CA SER A 65 -5.63 20.77 19.74
C SER A 65 -5.78 19.35 20.29
N ASP A 66 -5.12 19.09 21.41
CA ASP A 66 -5.15 17.79 22.09
C ASP A 66 -6.60 17.33 22.39
N GLU A 67 -7.48 18.27 22.77
CA GLU A 67 -8.89 17.99 23.04
C GLU A 67 -9.64 17.48 21.79
N LYS A 68 -9.41 18.12 20.64
CA LYS A 68 -10.01 17.68 19.36
C LYS A 68 -9.42 16.37 18.90
N LEU A 69 -8.13 16.19 19.08
CA LEU A 69 -7.45 14.95 18.74
C LEU A 69 -7.97 13.79 19.60
N GLN A 70 -8.16 14.03 20.91
CA GLN A 70 -8.76 13.02 21.80
C GLN A 70 -10.18 12.65 21.37
N SER A 71 -11.01 13.65 21.01
CA SER A 71 -12.36 13.41 20.51
C SER A 71 -12.36 12.54 19.23
N TYR A 72 -11.38 12.76 18.33
CA TYR A 72 -11.22 11.94 17.14
C TYR A 72 -10.80 10.50 17.46
N VAL A 73 -9.88 10.33 18.41
CA VAL A 73 -9.45 9.01 18.89
C VAL A 73 -10.62 8.25 19.51
N ASP A 74 -11.41 8.93 20.34
CA ASP A 74 -12.60 8.35 20.98
C ASP A 74 -13.64 7.90 19.94
N LEU A 75 -13.92 8.75 18.94
CA LEU A 75 -14.79 8.41 17.81
C LEU A 75 -14.29 7.17 17.07
N SER A 76 -12.99 7.14 16.77
CA SER A 76 -12.35 6.02 16.07
C SER A 76 -12.42 4.70 16.87
N GLY A 77 -12.55 4.79 18.20
CA GLY A 77 -12.73 3.66 19.12
C GLY A 77 -14.14 3.09 19.14
N THR A 78 -15.15 3.83 18.68
CA THR A 78 -16.53 3.36 18.61
C THR A 78 -16.73 2.26 17.55
N GLU A 79 -17.82 1.50 17.65
CA GLU A 79 -18.14 0.48 16.63
C GLU A 79 -18.34 1.10 15.24
N ALA A 80 -18.99 2.26 15.16
CA ALA A 80 -19.16 3.00 13.92
C ALA A 80 -17.81 3.50 13.35
N GLY A 81 -16.95 4.07 14.20
CA GLY A 81 -15.61 4.51 13.80
C GLY A 81 -14.72 3.36 13.32
N LYS A 82 -14.76 2.23 14.01
CA LYS A 82 -14.05 1.01 13.56
C LYS A 82 -14.59 0.49 12.22
N ALA A 83 -15.92 0.51 12.02
CA ALA A 83 -16.52 0.11 10.75
C ALA A 83 -16.10 1.04 9.61
N LEU A 84 -16.13 2.35 9.84
CA LEU A 84 -15.69 3.36 8.89
C LEU A 84 -14.20 3.15 8.52
N ASN A 85 -13.33 2.98 9.50
CA ASN A 85 -11.91 2.74 9.27
C ASN A 85 -11.68 1.45 8.45
N ARG A 86 -12.41 0.37 8.73
CA ARG A 86 -12.32 -0.85 7.92
C ARG A 86 -12.73 -0.61 6.47
N ALA A 87 -13.81 0.14 6.24
CA ALA A 87 -14.28 0.45 4.90
C ALA A 87 -13.28 1.30 4.11
N PHE A 88 -12.67 2.31 4.74
CA PHE A 88 -11.61 3.11 4.10
C PHE A 88 -10.40 2.26 3.75
N PHE A 89 -9.88 1.45 4.67
CA PHE A 89 -8.74 0.60 4.37
C PHE A 89 -9.04 -0.38 3.23
N ALA A 90 -10.20 -1.02 3.23
CA ALA A 90 -10.58 -1.93 2.14
C ALA A 90 -10.70 -1.22 0.80
N GLY A 91 -11.26 0.00 0.78
CA GLY A 91 -11.37 0.81 -0.43
C GLY A 91 -10.01 1.24 -0.98
N PHE A 92 -9.11 1.72 -0.12
CA PHE A 92 -7.76 2.11 -0.51
C PHE A 92 -6.92 0.91 -0.95
N GLU A 93 -7.02 -0.23 -0.27
CA GLU A 93 -6.33 -1.46 -0.64
C GLU A 93 -6.72 -1.89 -2.06
N ALA A 94 -8.02 -1.96 -2.36
CA ALA A 94 -8.50 -2.29 -3.71
C ALA A 94 -8.01 -1.30 -4.78
N LEU A 95 -8.05 0.01 -4.47
CA LEU A 95 -7.57 1.05 -5.38
C LEU A 95 -6.07 0.93 -5.65
N PHE A 96 -5.26 0.75 -4.61
CA PHE A 96 -3.81 0.66 -4.76
C PHE A 96 -3.38 -0.63 -5.48
N GLU A 97 -4.06 -1.74 -5.25
CA GLU A 97 -3.81 -2.97 -6.01
C GLU A 97 -4.11 -2.78 -7.50
N GLU A 98 -5.26 -2.18 -7.84
CA GLU A 98 -5.64 -1.91 -9.23
C GLU A 98 -4.64 -0.97 -9.91
N VAL A 99 -4.33 0.17 -9.28
CA VAL A 99 -3.39 1.17 -9.83
C VAL A 99 -2.00 0.56 -9.98
N SER A 100 -1.52 -0.20 -9.00
CA SER A 100 -0.19 -0.84 -9.05
C SER A 100 -0.11 -1.87 -10.17
N PHE A 101 -1.15 -2.68 -10.36
CA PHE A 101 -1.26 -3.62 -11.48
C PHE A 101 -1.19 -2.89 -12.82
N GLU A 102 -1.97 -1.84 -13.00
CA GLU A 102 -2.01 -1.07 -14.24
C GLU A 102 -0.66 -0.39 -14.55
N ILE A 103 0.03 0.12 -13.52
CA ILE A 103 1.39 0.67 -13.67
C ILE A 103 2.36 -0.43 -14.12
N GLY A 104 2.32 -1.61 -13.51
CA GLY A 104 3.13 -2.75 -13.90
C GLY A 104 2.87 -3.19 -15.35
N ALA A 105 1.61 -3.30 -15.73
CA ALA A 105 1.21 -3.64 -17.09
C ALA A 105 1.62 -2.56 -18.12
N ALA A 106 1.53 -1.30 -17.74
CA ALA A 106 2.01 -0.19 -18.58
C ALA A 106 3.53 -0.25 -18.75
N ALA A 107 4.29 -0.45 -17.67
CA ALA A 107 5.74 -0.57 -17.72
C ALA A 107 6.17 -1.73 -18.62
N ALA A 108 5.49 -2.88 -18.55
CA ALA A 108 5.74 -4.02 -19.43
C ALA A 108 5.53 -3.67 -20.91
N ARG A 109 4.45 -2.96 -21.24
CA ARG A 109 4.17 -2.53 -22.63
C ARG A 109 5.22 -1.56 -23.16
N PHE A 110 5.67 -0.59 -22.35
CA PHE A 110 6.67 0.39 -22.76
C PHE A 110 8.05 -0.24 -22.95
N SER A 111 8.44 -1.20 -22.11
CA SER A 111 9.73 -1.88 -22.23
C SER A 111 9.85 -2.71 -23.52
N ILE A 112 8.76 -3.19 -24.09
CA ILE A 112 8.75 -3.91 -25.38
C ILE A 112 8.77 -2.92 -26.56
N GLY A 113 8.22 -1.71 -26.38
CA GLY A 113 8.17 -0.69 -27.42
C GLY A 113 9.52 -0.07 -27.77
N ASP A 114 10.46 -0.07 -26.84
CA ASP A 114 11.82 0.48 -27.07
C ASP A 114 12.74 -0.45 -27.90
N GLU A 115 12.31 -1.67 -28.17
CA GLU A 115 13.04 -2.62 -29.07
C GLU A 115 12.63 -2.49 -30.56
N LEU A 116 11.73 -1.57 -30.88
CA LEU A 116 11.33 -1.24 -32.25
C LEU A 116 12.06 -0.01 -32.80
#